data_b0da4b56d2ac36e1538495fab830db83
#
_entry.id   b0da4b56d2ac36e1538495fab830db83
#
_cell.length_a   1.000
_cell.length_b   1.000
_cell.length_c   1.000
_cell.angle_alpha   90.00
_cell.angle_beta   90.00
_cell.angle_gamma   90.00
#
_symmetry.space_group_name_H-M   'P 1'
#
loop_
_entity.id
_entity.type
_entity.pdbx_description
1 polymer ?
#
loop_
_entity_poly.entity_id
_entity_poly.type
_entity_poly.pdbx_seq_one_letter_code
_entity_poly.pdbx_strand_id
1 'polypeptide(L)'
;MVENIHLAFEGIWSHKLRSVLTMLGIIIGIAAIITIVSTIKGTNEQIKQNLIGAGNNVVTIQLNQNGNQYDLGWNQVPDCVRPITEETRQELKDISGAEEVSLYTYRQYVDGFYYQNTSFNGNLIGVDDHYMSVYGLQVRSGRGFTQRDFQNCRMVALVDSTAAESLFNGVDPVGQCLEYGKQVFTVVGVVGARKE
;
A
#
# COMPACT_ATOMS: atom_id res chain seq x y z
N MET A 1 20.28 55.88 -22.42
CA MET A 1 19.65 54.73 -21.75
C MET A 1 19.26 55.02 -20.30
N VAL A 2 20.13 55.64 -19.51
CA VAL A 2 19.85 55.97 -18.10
C VAL A 2 18.69 56.95 -17.92
N GLU A 3 18.59 57.95 -18.82
CA GLU A 3 17.50 58.94 -18.81
C GLU A 3 16.10 58.30 -19.03
N ASN A 4 16.00 57.32 -19.93
CA ASN A 4 14.72 56.62 -20.17
C ASN A 4 14.26 55.77 -18.96
N ILE A 5 15.22 55.26 -18.19
CA ILE A 5 14.93 54.53 -16.94
C ILE A 5 14.44 55.52 -15.87
N HIS A 6 15.05 56.69 -15.78
CA HIS A 6 14.66 57.73 -14.82
C HIS A 6 13.25 58.26 -15.09
N LEU A 7 12.93 58.56 -16.38
CA LEU A 7 11.59 58.94 -16.81
C LEU A 7 10.51 57.86 -16.54
N ALA A 8 10.86 56.59 -16.70
CA ALA A 8 9.95 55.48 -16.37
C ALA A 8 9.67 55.43 -14.86
N PHE A 9 10.67 55.64 -14.01
CA PHE A 9 10.50 55.71 -12.56
C PHE A 9 9.67 56.93 -12.12
N GLU A 10 9.88 58.08 -12.73
CA GLU A 10 9.10 59.30 -12.45
C GLU A 10 7.61 59.13 -12.82
N GLY A 11 7.32 58.47 -13.96
CA GLY A 11 5.96 58.10 -14.37
C GLY A 11 5.25 57.14 -13.40
N ILE A 12 5.98 56.17 -12.82
CA ILE A 12 5.45 55.27 -11.81
C ILE A 12 5.14 56.02 -10.50
N TRP A 13 5.99 56.95 -10.10
CA TRP A 13 5.83 57.71 -8.86
C TRP A 13 4.76 58.78 -8.92
N SER A 14 4.51 59.39 -10.09
CA SER A 14 3.44 60.40 -10.27
C SER A 14 2.02 59.75 -10.18
N HIS A 15 1.89 58.46 -10.49
CA HIS A 15 0.61 57.71 -10.42
C HIS A 15 0.68 56.48 -9.51
N LYS A 16 1.22 56.61 -8.31
CA LYS A 16 1.53 55.56 -7.34
C LYS A 16 0.35 54.57 -7.12
N LEU A 17 -0.87 55.08 -6.97
CA LEU A 17 -2.07 54.26 -6.74
C LEU A 17 -2.38 53.33 -7.92
N ARG A 18 -2.24 53.83 -9.17
CA ARG A 18 -2.50 53.02 -10.37
C ARG A 18 -1.44 51.93 -10.53
N SER A 19 -0.17 52.29 -10.34
CA SER A 19 0.95 51.34 -10.48
C SER A 19 0.89 50.23 -9.42
N VAL A 20 0.59 50.59 -8.16
CA VAL A 20 0.41 49.60 -7.07
C VAL A 20 -0.77 48.69 -7.35
N LEU A 21 -1.91 49.23 -7.81
CA LEU A 21 -3.11 48.45 -8.08
C LEU A 21 -2.89 47.44 -9.22
N THR A 22 -2.19 47.87 -10.28
CA THR A 22 -1.88 46.98 -11.41
C THR A 22 -0.88 45.90 -11.03
N MET A 23 0.18 46.23 -10.28
CA MET A 23 1.12 45.21 -9.73
C MET A 23 0.42 44.23 -8.82
N LEU A 24 -0.45 44.69 -7.92
CA LEU A 24 -1.21 43.85 -7.01
C LEU A 24 -2.11 42.88 -7.79
N GLY A 25 -2.77 43.37 -8.84
CA GLY A 25 -3.60 42.52 -9.71
C GLY A 25 -2.80 41.40 -10.40
N ILE A 26 -1.61 41.71 -10.89
CA ILE A 26 -0.73 40.72 -11.54
C ILE A 26 -0.22 39.71 -10.52
N ILE A 27 0.21 40.17 -9.34
CA ILE A 27 0.69 39.27 -8.27
C ILE A 27 -0.39 38.31 -7.81
N ILE A 28 -1.61 38.82 -7.58
CA ILE A 28 -2.74 37.96 -7.18
C ILE A 28 -3.07 36.96 -8.30
N GLY A 29 -3.09 37.42 -9.56
CA GLY A 29 -3.35 36.52 -10.69
C GLY A 29 -2.35 35.38 -10.80
N ILE A 30 -1.06 35.68 -10.71
CA ILE A 30 0.01 34.67 -10.78
C ILE A 30 -0.04 33.75 -9.56
N ALA A 31 -0.21 34.31 -8.36
CA ALA A 31 -0.32 33.52 -7.12
C ALA A 31 -1.50 32.55 -7.17
N ALA A 32 -2.66 32.99 -7.67
CA ALA A 32 -3.84 32.12 -7.84
C ALA A 32 -3.55 30.95 -8.79
N ILE A 33 -2.92 31.23 -9.94
CA ILE A 33 -2.57 30.18 -10.92
C ILE A 33 -1.60 29.15 -10.32
N ILE A 34 -0.55 29.63 -9.64
CA ILE A 34 0.43 28.73 -9.00
C ILE A 34 -0.24 27.88 -7.94
N THR A 35 -1.11 28.45 -7.11
CA THR A 35 -1.83 27.72 -6.06
C THR A 35 -2.72 26.64 -6.66
N ILE A 36 -3.49 26.96 -7.69
CA ILE A 36 -4.38 26.00 -8.36
C ILE A 36 -3.57 24.85 -8.98
N VAL A 37 -2.50 25.16 -9.72
CA VAL A 37 -1.67 24.14 -10.38
C VAL A 37 -0.98 23.26 -9.34
N SER A 38 -0.48 23.84 -8.25
CA SER A 38 0.18 23.08 -7.18
C SER A 38 -0.82 22.15 -6.45
N THR A 39 -2.03 22.64 -6.18
CA THR A 39 -3.09 21.84 -5.54
C THR A 39 -3.51 20.69 -6.46
N ILE A 40 -3.73 20.93 -7.74
CA ILE A 40 -4.11 19.89 -8.70
C ILE A 40 -3.01 18.81 -8.80
N LYS A 41 -1.74 19.22 -8.90
CA LYS A 41 -0.63 18.24 -8.94
C LYS A 41 -0.54 17.44 -7.65
N GLY A 42 -0.65 18.09 -6.50
CA GLY A 42 -0.64 17.41 -5.20
C GLY A 42 -1.77 16.41 -5.05
N THR A 43 -3.00 16.81 -5.41
CA THR A 43 -4.17 15.92 -5.36
C THR A 43 -4.07 14.75 -6.33
N ASN A 44 -3.59 14.99 -7.56
CA ASN A 44 -3.39 13.91 -8.53
C ASN A 44 -2.35 12.87 -8.06
N GLU A 45 -1.27 13.32 -7.43
CA GLU A 45 -0.27 12.42 -6.87
C GLU A 45 -0.83 11.62 -5.69
N GLN A 46 -1.62 12.25 -4.80
CA GLN A 46 -2.32 11.55 -3.72
C GLN A 46 -3.34 10.53 -4.26
N ILE A 47 -4.13 10.90 -5.24
CA ILE A 47 -5.09 9.96 -5.87
C ILE A 47 -4.35 8.79 -6.49
N LYS A 48 -3.27 9.04 -7.23
CA LYS A 48 -2.44 7.98 -7.81
C LYS A 48 -1.87 7.06 -6.75
N GLN A 49 -1.34 7.60 -5.67
CA GLN A 49 -0.79 6.82 -4.55
C GLN A 49 -1.89 6.04 -3.81
N ASN A 50 -3.07 6.62 -3.64
CA ASN A 50 -4.20 5.95 -3.00
C ASN A 50 -4.76 4.82 -3.88
N LEU A 51 -4.82 5.01 -5.20
CA LEU A 51 -5.23 3.96 -6.13
C LEU A 51 -4.26 2.78 -6.15
N ILE A 52 -2.96 3.05 -6.12
CA ILE A 52 -1.92 2.01 -6.02
C ILE A 52 -1.98 1.33 -4.65
N GLY A 53 -2.14 2.10 -3.57
CA GLY A 53 -2.20 1.58 -2.21
C GLY A 53 -3.50 0.88 -1.83
N ALA A 54 -4.59 1.09 -2.59
CA ALA A 54 -5.88 0.41 -2.38
C ALA A 54 -5.99 -0.95 -3.10
N GLY A 55 -4.92 -1.43 -3.74
CA GLY A 55 -4.93 -2.69 -4.49
C GLY A 55 -5.76 -2.65 -5.78
N ASN A 56 -6.25 -1.48 -6.20
CA ASN A 56 -7.10 -1.34 -7.38
C ASN A 56 -6.37 -1.62 -8.70
N ASN A 57 -5.04 -1.64 -8.70
CA ASN A 57 -4.20 -2.00 -9.85
C ASN A 57 -3.65 -3.43 -9.77
N VAL A 58 -4.12 -4.23 -8.82
CA VAL A 58 -3.68 -5.62 -8.69
C VAL A 58 -4.59 -6.51 -9.52
N VAL A 59 -3.98 -7.25 -10.45
CA VAL A 59 -4.64 -8.32 -11.18
C VAL A 59 -4.34 -9.63 -10.46
N THR A 60 -5.38 -10.28 -9.95
CA THR A 60 -5.24 -11.56 -9.26
C THR A 60 -5.48 -12.69 -10.26
N ILE A 61 -4.50 -13.57 -10.38
CA ILE A 61 -4.60 -14.81 -11.17
C ILE A 61 -4.78 -15.96 -10.19
N GLN A 62 -5.90 -16.66 -10.29
CA GLN A 62 -6.25 -17.74 -9.38
C GLN A 62 -6.84 -18.92 -10.12
N LEU A 63 -6.76 -20.10 -9.52
CA LEU A 63 -7.39 -21.28 -10.06
C LEU A 63 -8.91 -21.16 -9.96
N ASN A 64 -9.59 -21.32 -11.09
CA ASN A 64 -11.04 -21.32 -11.16
C ASN A 64 -11.57 -22.64 -11.72
N GLN A 65 -12.70 -23.09 -11.22
CA GLN A 65 -13.45 -24.23 -11.75
C GLN A 65 -14.91 -23.81 -11.97
N ASN A 66 -15.41 -23.99 -13.17
CA ASN A 66 -16.79 -23.63 -13.54
C ASN A 66 -17.17 -22.17 -13.22
N GLY A 67 -16.23 -21.23 -13.34
CA GLY A 67 -16.45 -19.80 -13.07
C GLY A 67 -16.33 -19.38 -11.60
N ASN A 68 -16.11 -20.34 -10.69
CA ASN A 68 -15.88 -20.07 -9.26
C ASN A 68 -14.41 -20.29 -8.91
N GLN A 69 -13.94 -19.55 -7.91
CA GLN A 69 -12.60 -19.77 -7.36
C GLN A 69 -12.51 -21.19 -6.81
N TYR A 70 -11.45 -21.91 -7.20
CA TYR A 70 -11.18 -23.24 -6.66
C TYR A 70 -10.66 -23.15 -5.23
N ASP A 71 -11.36 -23.78 -4.31
CA ASP A 71 -11.00 -23.78 -2.90
C ASP A 71 -9.92 -24.82 -2.61
N LEU A 72 -8.68 -24.38 -2.52
CA LEU A 72 -7.52 -25.18 -2.15
C LEU A 72 -7.47 -25.53 -0.65
N GLY A 73 -8.32 -24.92 0.18
CA GLY A 73 -8.40 -25.20 1.60
C GLY A 73 -9.06 -26.54 1.92
N TRP A 74 -10.04 -26.93 1.09
CA TRP A 74 -10.86 -28.12 1.27
C TRP A 74 -10.65 -29.19 0.20
N ASN A 75 -10.15 -28.78 -0.98
CA ASN A 75 -9.96 -29.68 -2.10
C ASN A 75 -8.48 -29.96 -2.36
N GLN A 76 -8.20 -31.18 -2.82
CA GLN A 76 -6.86 -31.50 -3.28
C GLN A 76 -6.57 -30.77 -4.60
N VAL A 77 -5.32 -30.37 -4.79
CA VAL A 77 -4.88 -29.77 -6.04
C VAL A 77 -5.11 -30.79 -7.17
N PRO A 78 -5.83 -30.44 -8.26
CA PRO A 78 -6.00 -31.34 -9.38
C PRO A 78 -4.64 -31.69 -10.00
N ASP A 79 -4.47 -32.94 -10.45
CA ASP A 79 -3.21 -33.43 -11.03
C ASP A 79 -2.73 -32.64 -12.28
N CYS A 80 -3.64 -31.96 -12.95
CA CYS A 80 -3.33 -31.12 -14.10
C CYS A 80 -2.80 -29.71 -13.71
N VAL A 81 -2.88 -29.33 -12.45
CA VAL A 81 -2.44 -28.02 -11.97
C VAL A 81 -0.98 -28.09 -11.52
N ARG A 82 -0.15 -27.27 -12.15
CA ARG A 82 1.25 -27.15 -11.77
C ARG A 82 1.42 -25.98 -10.78
N PRO A 83 2.28 -26.12 -9.77
CA PRO A 83 2.64 -24.99 -8.91
C PRO A 83 3.24 -23.86 -9.77
N ILE A 84 2.92 -22.64 -9.42
CA ILE A 84 3.56 -21.46 -10.01
C ILE A 84 5.00 -21.43 -9.51
N THR A 85 5.95 -21.43 -10.43
CA THR A 85 7.39 -21.40 -10.12
C THR A 85 7.93 -19.97 -10.17
N GLU A 86 9.15 -19.79 -9.67
CA GLU A 86 9.87 -18.53 -9.78
C GLU A 86 10.11 -18.12 -11.25
N GLU A 87 10.28 -19.09 -12.15
CA GLU A 87 10.39 -18.85 -13.60
C GLU A 87 9.12 -18.24 -14.16
N THR A 88 7.96 -18.80 -13.81
CA THR A 88 6.65 -18.25 -14.20
C THR A 88 6.44 -16.84 -13.65
N ARG A 89 6.92 -16.57 -12.43
CA ARG A 89 6.87 -15.22 -11.83
C ARG A 89 7.68 -14.22 -12.65
N GLN A 90 8.87 -14.60 -13.10
CA GLN A 90 9.71 -13.75 -13.96
C GLN A 90 9.04 -13.51 -15.33
N GLU A 91 8.47 -14.53 -15.96
CA GLU A 91 7.72 -14.38 -17.21
C GLU A 91 6.55 -13.41 -17.06
N LEU A 92 5.83 -13.47 -15.94
CA LEU A 92 4.74 -12.54 -15.65
C LEU A 92 5.23 -11.10 -15.45
N LYS A 93 6.40 -10.92 -14.86
CA LYS A 93 7.02 -9.60 -14.66
C LYS A 93 7.46 -8.96 -15.99
N ASP A 94 7.82 -9.78 -16.97
CA ASP A 94 8.22 -9.30 -18.31
C ASP A 94 7.03 -8.85 -19.17
N ILE A 95 5.79 -9.06 -18.72
CA ILE A 95 4.59 -8.58 -19.40
C ILE A 95 4.54 -7.05 -19.34
N SER A 96 4.32 -6.42 -20.49
CA SER A 96 4.21 -4.97 -20.59
C SER A 96 3.08 -4.44 -19.68
N GLY A 97 3.42 -3.57 -18.73
CA GLY A 97 2.48 -3.01 -17.77
C GLY A 97 2.48 -3.70 -16.39
N ALA A 98 3.19 -4.82 -16.23
CA ALA A 98 3.43 -5.41 -14.92
C ALA A 98 4.61 -4.69 -14.25
N GLU A 99 4.38 -4.08 -13.09
CA GLU A 99 5.44 -3.41 -12.30
C GLU A 99 6.06 -4.40 -11.31
N GLU A 100 5.23 -5.20 -10.64
CA GLU A 100 5.65 -6.15 -9.62
C GLU A 100 4.73 -7.38 -9.62
N VAL A 101 5.25 -8.54 -9.29
CA VAL A 101 4.50 -9.80 -9.20
C VAL A 101 4.77 -10.46 -7.87
N SER A 102 3.71 -10.85 -7.17
CA SER A 102 3.77 -11.54 -5.88
C SER A 102 3.07 -12.89 -5.98
N LEU A 103 3.65 -13.88 -5.33
CA LEU A 103 3.04 -15.20 -5.17
C LEU A 103 2.48 -15.32 -3.76
N TYR A 104 1.25 -15.81 -3.65
CA TYR A 104 0.62 -16.00 -2.36
C TYR A 104 -0.24 -17.27 -2.32
N THR A 105 -0.46 -17.78 -1.12
CA THR A 105 -1.41 -18.86 -0.85
C THR A 105 -2.48 -18.35 0.11
N TYR A 106 -3.73 -18.59 -0.21
CA TYR A 106 -4.86 -18.08 0.55
C TYR A 106 -5.72 -19.22 1.09
N ARG A 107 -6.00 -19.17 2.38
CA ARG A 107 -6.98 -20.05 3.04
C ARG A 107 -8.01 -19.20 3.75
N GLN A 108 -9.26 -19.42 3.37
CA GLN A 108 -10.42 -18.69 3.86
C GLN A 108 -11.01 -19.38 5.08
N TYR A 109 -11.53 -18.61 6.04
CA TYR A 109 -12.24 -19.10 7.22
C TYR A 109 -11.50 -20.20 7.99
N VAL A 110 -10.24 -19.95 8.25
CA VAL A 110 -9.43 -20.86 9.04
C VAL A 110 -9.77 -20.71 10.51
N ASP A 111 -10.16 -21.81 11.14
CA ASP A 111 -10.39 -21.87 12.57
C ASP A 111 -9.07 -22.12 13.30
N GLY A 112 -8.98 -21.61 14.52
CA GLY A 112 -7.92 -22.03 15.43
C GLY A 112 -6.67 -21.19 15.43
N PHE A 113 -6.81 -19.88 15.24
CA PHE A 113 -5.81 -18.94 15.73
C PHE A 113 -6.04 -18.70 17.21
N TYR A 114 -5.02 -18.90 18.02
CA TYR A 114 -5.10 -18.70 19.46
C TYR A 114 -4.03 -17.75 19.97
N TYR A 115 -4.46 -16.86 20.84
CA TYR A 115 -3.58 -16.13 21.73
C TYR A 115 -4.05 -16.37 23.15
N GLN A 116 -3.26 -17.12 23.94
CA GLN A 116 -3.65 -17.57 25.27
C GLN A 116 -5.01 -18.31 25.23
N ASN A 117 -6.03 -17.73 25.86
CA ASN A 117 -7.39 -18.31 25.90
C ASN A 117 -8.35 -17.67 24.90
N THR A 118 -7.87 -16.76 24.05
CA THR A 118 -8.69 -16.10 23.04
C THR A 118 -8.52 -16.79 21.70
N SER A 119 -9.61 -17.16 21.05
CA SER A 119 -9.60 -17.70 19.70
C SER A 119 -10.10 -16.68 18.68
N PHE A 120 -9.58 -16.77 17.48
CA PHE A 120 -9.97 -15.94 16.35
C PHE A 120 -10.10 -16.81 15.09
N ASN A 121 -11.15 -16.57 14.34
CA ASN A 121 -11.38 -17.19 13.04
C ASN A 121 -11.17 -16.15 11.96
N GLY A 122 -10.33 -16.43 11.01
CA GLY A 122 -9.97 -15.47 9.99
C GLY A 122 -9.37 -16.10 8.76
N ASN A 123 -8.72 -15.28 7.97
CA ASN A 123 -8.05 -15.72 6.76
C ASN A 123 -6.55 -15.87 7.02
N LEU A 124 -5.96 -16.92 6.47
CA LEU A 124 -4.52 -17.15 6.48
C LEU A 124 -3.97 -16.93 5.08
N ILE A 125 -2.98 -16.07 4.99
CA ILE A 125 -2.30 -15.79 3.74
C ILE A 125 -0.82 -16.09 3.90
N GLY A 126 -0.34 -17.07 3.16
CA GLY A 126 1.10 -17.29 2.99
C GLY A 126 1.61 -16.41 1.86
N VAL A 127 2.61 -15.60 2.12
CA VAL A 127 3.05 -14.52 1.22
C VAL A 127 4.53 -14.62 0.92
N ASP A 128 4.93 -14.08 -0.23
CA ASP A 128 6.31 -13.80 -0.55
C ASP A 128 6.76 -12.40 -0.07
N ASP A 129 7.98 -12.02 -0.36
CA ASP A 129 8.58 -10.73 0.02
C ASP A 129 8.01 -9.53 -0.76
N HIS A 130 7.34 -9.77 -1.89
CA HIS A 130 6.73 -8.75 -2.73
C HIS A 130 5.27 -8.43 -2.39
N TYR A 131 4.60 -9.30 -1.63
CA TYR A 131 3.17 -9.20 -1.35
C TYR A 131 2.75 -7.84 -0.76
N MET A 132 3.50 -7.36 0.20
CA MET A 132 3.17 -6.09 0.86
C MET A 132 3.27 -4.89 -0.08
N SER A 133 4.24 -4.87 -0.98
CA SER A 133 4.39 -3.80 -1.98
C SER A 133 3.29 -3.88 -3.04
N VAL A 134 2.98 -5.07 -3.53
CA VAL A 134 1.93 -5.28 -4.55
C VAL A 134 0.55 -4.85 -4.02
N TYR A 135 0.21 -5.24 -2.79
CA TYR A 135 -1.07 -4.87 -2.17
C TYR A 135 -1.06 -3.51 -1.46
N GLY A 136 0.05 -2.80 -1.45
CA GLY A 136 0.16 -1.48 -0.80
C GLY A 136 -0.06 -1.52 0.70
N LEU A 137 0.21 -2.65 1.35
CA LEU A 137 0.04 -2.81 2.79
C LEU A 137 1.12 -2.05 3.55
N GLN A 138 0.74 -1.38 4.62
CA GLN A 138 1.66 -0.63 5.48
C GLN A 138 1.72 -1.24 6.88
N VAL A 139 2.94 -1.28 7.41
CA VAL A 139 3.16 -1.65 8.82
C VAL A 139 2.71 -0.48 9.68
N ARG A 140 1.77 -0.73 10.60
CA ARG A 140 1.24 0.23 11.57
C ARG A 140 2.03 0.23 12.87
N SER A 141 2.46 -0.95 13.29
CA SER A 141 3.27 -1.17 14.48
C SER A 141 4.23 -2.33 14.24
N GLY A 142 5.40 -2.30 14.86
CA GLY A 142 6.41 -3.32 14.68
C GLY A 142 7.18 -3.19 13.36
N ARG A 143 7.41 -4.31 12.69
CA ARG A 143 8.12 -4.39 11.41
C ARG A 143 7.44 -5.32 10.41
N GLY A 144 7.71 -5.12 9.15
CA GLY A 144 7.37 -6.07 8.08
C GLY A 144 8.25 -7.32 8.08
N PHE A 145 7.97 -8.21 7.15
CA PHE A 145 8.86 -9.33 6.87
C PHE A 145 10.21 -8.82 6.34
N THR A 146 11.26 -9.53 6.69
CA THR A 146 12.61 -9.30 6.20
C THR A 146 13.07 -10.47 5.33
N GLN A 147 13.99 -10.23 4.42
CA GLN A 147 14.57 -11.30 3.61
C GLN A 147 15.14 -12.46 4.45
N ARG A 148 15.66 -12.16 5.65
CA ARG A 148 16.14 -13.19 6.58
C ARG A 148 15.02 -14.06 7.14
N ASP A 149 13.79 -13.54 7.28
CA ASP A 149 12.65 -14.32 7.74
C ASP A 149 12.29 -15.39 6.70
N PHE A 150 12.34 -15.04 5.41
CA PHE A 150 12.11 -15.97 4.30
C PHE A 150 13.27 -16.99 4.16
N GLN A 151 14.51 -16.52 4.13
CA GLN A 151 15.68 -17.38 3.95
C GLN A 151 15.83 -18.42 5.06
N ASN A 152 15.49 -18.07 6.29
CA ASN A 152 15.60 -18.95 7.45
C ASN A 152 14.28 -19.64 7.81
N CYS A 153 13.24 -19.53 6.99
CA CYS A 153 11.91 -20.09 7.26
C CYS A 153 11.43 -19.78 8.69
N ARG A 154 11.57 -18.52 9.12
CA ARG A 154 11.22 -18.14 10.50
C ARG A 154 9.72 -18.18 10.68
N MET A 155 9.28 -18.69 11.81
CA MET A 155 7.86 -18.70 12.21
C MET A 155 7.45 -17.33 12.73
N VAL A 156 7.19 -16.41 11.79
CA VAL A 156 6.77 -15.04 12.07
C VAL A 156 5.46 -14.73 11.34
N ALA A 157 4.65 -13.87 11.94
CA ALA A 157 3.37 -13.47 11.40
C ALA A 157 3.21 -11.95 11.43
N LEU A 158 2.47 -11.43 10.45
CA LEU A 158 1.87 -10.10 10.47
C LEU A 158 0.38 -10.29 10.71
N VAL A 159 -0.22 -9.46 11.54
CA VAL A 159 -1.66 -9.45 11.81
C VAL A 159 -2.27 -8.16 11.30
N ASP A 160 -3.48 -8.22 10.75
CA ASP A 160 -4.20 -7.00 10.41
C ASP A 160 -4.76 -6.31 11.67
N SER A 161 -5.16 -5.05 11.53
CA SER A 161 -5.66 -4.26 12.66
C SER A 161 -6.90 -4.89 13.31
N THR A 162 -7.78 -5.51 12.52
CA THR A 162 -9.02 -6.13 13.02
C THR A 162 -8.72 -7.39 13.82
N ALA A 163 -7.83 -8.24 13.29
CA ALA A 163 -7.36 -9.42 14.00
C ALA A 163 -6.58 -9.05 15.27
N ALA A 164 -5.77 -7.99 15.22
CA ALA A 164 -5.04 -7.49 16.36
C ALA A 164 -5.98 -7.04 17.50
N GLU A 165 -7.00 -6.26 17.19
CA GLU A 165 -8.00 -5.81 18.16
C GLU A 165 -8.78 -6.99 18.77
N SER A 166 -9.23 -7.91 17.92
CA SER A 166 -10.09 -9.04 18.34
C SER A 166 -9.33 -10.09 19.15
N LEU A 167 -8.07 -10.38 18.79
CA LEU A 167 -7.31 -11.48 19.38
C LEU A 167 -6.53 -11.04 20.63
N PHE A 168 -5.97 -9.85 20.62
CA PHE A 168 -5.07 -9.37 21.68
C PHE A 168 -5.75 -8.47 22.73
N ASN A 169 -7.03 -8.09 22.53
CA ASN A 169 -7.83 -7.35 23.52
C ASN A 169 -7.11 -6.12 24.12
N GLY A 170 -6.45 -5.32 23.27
CA GLY A 170 -5.75 -4.10 23.67
C GLY A 170 -4.31 -4.31 24.15
N VAL A 171 -3.81 -5.54 24.19
CA VAL A 171 -2.39 -5.84 24.41
C VAL A 171 -1.64 -5.58 23.08
N ASP A 172 -0.42 -5.04 23.17
CA ASP A 172 0.42 -4.87 21.97
C ASP A 172 0.73 -6.25 21.35
N PRO A 173 0.29 -6.50 20.12
CA PRO A 173 0.52 -7.79 19.45
C PRO A 173 1.99 -8.06 19.14
N VAL A 174 2.81 -7.01 18.99
CA VAL A 174 4.20 -7.15 18.55
C VAL A 174 5.03 -7.87 19.61
N GLY A 175 5.68 -8.94 19.20
CA GLY A 175 6.47 -9.82 20.06
C GLY A 175 5.65 -10.92 20.75
N GLN A 176 4.32 -10.93 20.63
CA GLN A 176 3.47 -11.98 21.19
C GLN A 176 3.52 -13.25 20.33
N CYS A 177 3.20 -14.38 20.96
CA CYS A 177 3.11 -15.67 20.29
C CYS A 177 1.67 -15.93 19.86
N LEU A 178 1.49 -16.20 18.58
CA LEU A 178 0.23 -16.60 17.96
C LEU A 178 0.29 -18.10 17.63
N GLU A 179 -0.65 -18.85 18.10
CA GLU A 179 -0.73 -20.29 17.82
C GLU A 179 -1.71 -20.56 16.67
N TYR A 180 -1.28 -21.38 15.72
CA TYR A 180 -2.12 -21.88 14.64
C TYR A 180 -1.79 -23.35 14.36
N GLY A 181 -2.80 -24.21 14.49
CA GLY A 181 -2.61 -25.64 14.37
C GLY A 181 -1.67 -26.17 15.47
N LYS A 182 -0.54 -26.71 15.08
CA LYS A 182 0.52 -27.19 16.00
C LYS A 182 1.76 -26.31 15.99
N GLN A 183 1.66 -25.11 15.42
CA GLN A 183 2.79 -24.22 15.23
C GLN A 183 2.58 -22.91 15.97
N VAL A 184 3.68 -22.33 16.43
CA VAL A 184 3.72 -21.05 17.15
C VAL A 184 4.44 -20.05 16.28
N PHE A 185 3.80 -18.91 16.03
CA PHE A 185 4.34 -17.81 15.27
C PHE A 185 4.58 -16.61 16.17
N THR A 186 5.69 -15.92 15.98
CA THR A 186 5.92 -14.64 16.65
C THR A 186 5.31 -13.53 15.80
N VAL A 187 4.43 -12.72 16.37
CA VAL A 187 3.90 -11.54 15.70
C VAL A 187 5.00 -10.49 15.63
N VAL A 188 5.39 -10.11 14.43
CA VAL A 188 6.47 -9.13 14.19
C VAL A 188 5.95 -7.75 13.85
N GLY A 189 4.69 -7.64 13.47
CA GLY A 189 4.06 -6.35 13.23
C GLY A 189 2.57 -6.45 12.96
N VAL A 190 1.94 -5.29 13.01
CA VAL A 190 0.53 -5.06 12.66
C VAL A 190 0.49 -4.34 11.34
N VAL A 191 -0.31 -4.84 10.42
CA VAL A 191 -0.50 -4.26 9.09
C VAL A 191 -1.91 -3.71 8.93
N GLY A 192 -2.06 -2.78 8.01
CA GLY A 192 -3.36 -2.27 7.62
C GLY A 192 -3.30 -1.73 6.20
N ALA A 193 -4.45 -1.55 5.58
CA ALA A 193 -4.53 -0.79 4.36
C ALA A 193 -3.96 0.62 4.60
N ARG A 194 -3.43 1.22 3.55
CA ARG A 194 -2.97 2.60 3.62
C ARG A 194 -4.16 3.46 4.06
N LYS A 195 -4.02 4.21 5.17
CA LYS A 195 -5.04 5.19 5.54
C LYS A 195 -5.07 6.28 4.48
N GLU A 196 -6.25 6.58 3.99
CA GLU A 196 -6.55 7.77 3.20
C GLU A 196 -6.18 9.05 3.95
#